data_258b32ea93795fbfe079339561d1270e
#
_entry.id   258b32ea93795fbfe079339561d1270e
#
_cell.length_a   1.000
_cell.length_b   1.000
_cell.length_c   1.000
_cell.angle_alpha   90.00
_cell.angle_beta   90.00
_cell.angle_gamma   90.00
#
_symmetry.space_group_name_H-M   'P 1'
#
loop_
_entity.id
_entity.type
_entity.pdbx_description
1 polymer ?
#
loop_
_entity_poly.entity_id
_entity_poly.type
_entity_poly.pdbx_seq_one_letter_code
_entity_poly.pdbx_strand_id
1 'polypeptide(L)'
;YRERPNMRLSHDAVMGIYHRGNWDVRVFLARPVVLNLEVFDNKSAASNSFWGLYTVRENLPFTLNLDLYYLGWRNLNAIYDQGQAEEIRHTLGTRIWGKRKKLDYNLEFLYQFGKFGQGDIHAYALATDTGYTWSLGGLKKLRFSLRADVYSGDDDPNDSDLNSFNPFFPKGKHISQLAASGLINQ
;
A
#
# COMPACT_ATOMS: atom_id res chain seq x y z
N TYR A 1 -7.66 -9.29 -10.97
CA TYR A 1 -7.89 -7.95 -11.50
C TYR A 1 -9.38 -7.80 -11.77
N ARG A 2 -10.13 -7.20 -10.86
CA ARG A 2 -11.38 -6.53 -11.26
C ARG A 2 -10.98 -5.11 -11.65
N GLU A 3 -10.57 -4.95 -12.87
CA GLU A 3 -10.62 -3.67 -13.53
C GLU A 3 -12.09 -3.29 -13.58
N ARG A 4 -12.51 -2.27 -12.88
CA ARG A 4 -13.79 -1.65 -13.17
C ARG A 4 -13.74 -1.19 -14.62
N PRO A 5 -14.84 -1.32 -15.37
CA PRO A 5 -14.79 -1.25 -16.82
C PRO A 5 -14.10 0.02 -17.30
N ASN A 6 -13.09 -0.15 -18.10
CA ASN A 6 -12.46 0.82 -18.99
C ASN A 6 -11.67 2.00 -18.41
N MET A 7 -11.59 2.22 -17.09
CA MET A 7 -10.82 3.33 -16.54
C MET A 7 -9.73 2.80 -15.60
N ARG A 8 -8.50 2.76 -16.07
CA ARG A 8 -7.32 2.45 -15.27
C ARG A 8 -6.86 3.71 -14.55
N LEU A 9 -6.49 3.60 -13.27
CA LEU A 9 -5.74 4.65 -12.61
C LEU A 9 -4.41 4.83 -13.36
N SER A 10 -4.22 6.00 -13.94
CA SER A 10 -3.01 6.36 -14.67
C SER A 10 -2.21 7.37 -13.86
N HIS A 11 -0.90 7.32 -14.02
CA HIS A 11 0.02 8.26 -13.39
C HIS A 11 1.01 8.76 -14.43
N ASP A 12 1.25 10.06 -14.45
CA ASP A 12 2.44 10.62 -15.08
C ASP A 12 3.59 10.46 -14.10
N ALA A 13 4.62 9.70 -14.49
CA ALA A 13 5.67 9.31 -13.55
C ALA A 13 7.05 9.29 -14.21
N VAL A 14 8.06 9.58 -13.41
CA VAL A 14 9.46 9.30 -13.68
C VAL A 14 9.94 8.27 -12.68
N MET A 15 10.63 7.23 -13.15
CA MET A 15 11.13 6.15 -12.30
C MET A 15 12.58 5.85 -12.65
N GLY A 16 13.42 5.77 -11.61
CA GLY A 16 14.77 5.22 -11.66
C GLY A 16 14.78 3.80 -11.10
N ILE A 17 15.43 2.88 -11.79
CA ILE A 17 15.58 1.48 -11.35
C ILE A 17 17.06 1.14 -11.32
N TYR A 18 17.51 0.62 -10.18
CA TYR A 18 18.86 0.07 -10.00
C TYR A 18 18.74 -1.39 -9.58
N HIS A 19 19.37 -2.25 -10.38
CA HIS A 19 19.40 -3.69 -10.13
C HIS A 19 20.83 -4.19 -10.08
N ARG A 20 21.20 -4.83 -8.98
CA ARG A 20 22.54 -5.44 -8.81
C ARG A 20 22.49 -6.67 -7.92
N GLY A 21 22.75 -7.83 -8.50
CA GLY A 21 22.69 -9.11 -7.79
C GLY A 21 21.31 -9.32 -7.20
N ASN A 22 21.23 -9.45 -5.87
CA ASN A 22 19.98 -9.67 -5.14
C ASN A 22 19.34 -8.36 -4.63
N TRP A 23 19.76 -7.20 -5.13
CA TRP A 23 19.20 -5.90 -4.82
C TRP A 23 18.39 -5.36 -5.99
N ASP A 24 17.18 -4.95 -5.73
CA ASP A 24 16.34 -4.15 -6.62
C ASP A 24 15.94 -2.88 -5.87
N VAL A 25 16.32 -1.72 -6.41
CA VAL A 25 16.01 -0.41 -5.82
C VAL A 25 15.29 0.42 -6.84
N ARG A 26 14.15 0.97 -6.47
CA ARG A 26 13.30 1.80 -7.32
C ARG A 26 13.01 3.12 -6.61
N VAL A 27 13.22 4.21 -7.32
CA VAL A 27 12.81 5.55 -6.88
C VAL A 27 11.88 6.14 -7.93
N PHE A 28 10.82 6.80 -7.49
CA PHE A 28 9.86 7.39 -8.40
C PHE A 28 9.24 8.69 -7.88
N LEU A 29 8.82 9.50 -8.84
CA LEU A 29 7.96 10.67 -8.65
C LEU A 29 6.80 10.53 -9.60
N ALA A 30 5.58 10.71 -9.11
CA ALA A 30 4.36 10.49 -9.88
C ALA A 30 3.28 11.53 -9.54
N ARG A 31 2.40 11.77 -10.51
CA ARG A 31 1.14 12.49 -10.31
C ARG A 31 -0.01 11.66 -10.86
N PRO A 32 -1.10 11.50 -10.14
CA PRO A 32 -2.30 10.87 -10.69
C PRO A 32 -2.80 11.65 -11.90
N VAL A 33 -3.35 10.95 -12.87
CA VAL A 33 -4.01 11.57 -14.04
C VAL A 33 -5.50 11.65 -13.76
N VAL A 34 -6.05 12.86 -13.88
CA VAL A 34 -7.49 13.08 -13.88
C VAL A 34 -8.02 12.72 -15.25
N LEU A 35 -8.93 11.76 -15.29
CA LEU A 35 -9.57 11.31 -16.52
C LEU A 35 -10.78 12.20 -16.79
N ASN A 36 -10.77 12.91 -17.90
CA ASN A 36 -11.90 13.68 -18.39
C ASN A 36 -12.69 12.87 -19.44
N LEU A 37 -13.95 13.24 -19.64
CA LEU A 37 -14.85 12.51 -20.56
C LEU A 37 -14.56 12.78 -22.04
N GLU A 38 -13.77 13.81 -22.35
CA GLU A 38 -13.44 14.17 -23.72
C GLU A 38 -12.15 13.48 -24.20
N VAL A 39 -12.02 13.36 -25.52
CA VAL A 39 -10.86 12.69 -26.15
C VAL A 39 -9.64 13.62 -26.05
N PHE A 40 -8.53 13.09 -25.51
CA PHE A 40 -7.26 13.79 -25.28
C PHE A 40 -7.27 14.92 -24.23
N ASP A 41 -8.24 14.96 -23.32
CA ASP A 41 -8.36 16.00 -22.29
C ASP A 41 -7.90 15.55 -20.89
N ASN A 42 -7.19 14.46 -20.81
CA ASN A 42 -6.63 13.97 -19.53
C ASN A 42 -5.49 14.89 -19.08
N LYS A 43 -5.50 15.27 -17.79
CA LYS A 43 -4.49 16.16 -17.20
C LYS A 43 -3.91 15.56 -15.94
N SER A 44 -2.62 15.81 -15.70
CA SER A 44 -2.00 15.51 -14.41
C SER A 44 -2.70 16.28 -13.30
N ALA A 45 -3.06 15.59 -12.21
CA ALA A 45 -3.63 16.23 -11.04
C ALA A 45 -2.58 17.16 -10.39
N ALA A 46 -2.72 18.46 -10.57
CA ALA A 46 -1.81 19.45 -9.97
C ALA A 46 -1.89 19.45 -8.43
N SER A 47 -3.03 19.03 -7.87
CA SER A 47 -3.28 18.95 -6.43
C SER A 47 -2.65 17.75 -5.74
N ASN A 48 -2.17 16.74 -6.47
CA ASN A 48 -1.73 15.49 -5.91
C ASN A 48 -0.31 15.15 -6.36
N SER A 49 0.50 14.65 -5.45
CA SER A 49 1.84 14.16 -5.75
C SER A 49 2.12 12.87 -4.98
N PHE A 50 2.81 11.94 -5.63
CA PHE A 50 3.18 10.66 -5.04
C PHE A 50 4.64 10.37 -5.35
N TRP A 51 5.42 10.01 -4.35
CA TRP A 51 6.84 9.69 -4.51
C TRP A 51 7.24 8.55 -3.60
N GLY A 52 8.33 7.91 -3.94
CA GLY A 52 8.79 6.82 -3.10
C GLY A 52 10.13 6.23 -3.48
N LEU A 53 10.65 5.50 -2.51
CA LEU A 53 11.79 4.62 -2.62
C LEU A 53 11.36 3.22 -2.20
N TYR A 54 11.59 2.22 -3.01
CA TYR A 54 11.28 0.82 -2.73
C TYR A 54 12.53 -0.01 -2.95
N THR A 55 12.92 -0.77 -1.94
CA THR A 55 14.12 -1.61 -1.99
C THR A 55 13.72 -3.04 -1.68
N VAL A 56 14.12 -3.97 -2.53
CA VAL A 56 13.99 -5.41 -2.32
C VAL A 56 15.37 -6.01 -2.18
N ARG A 57 15.57 -6.79 -1.12
CA ARG A 57 16.73 -7.65 -0.93
C ARG A 57 16.30 -9.09 -0.92
N GLU A 58 16.65 -9.83 -1.96
CA GLU A 58 16.32 -11.24 -2.10
C GLU A 58 17.43 -12.15 -1.59
N ASN A 59 17.07 -13.41 -1.37
CA ASN A 59 18.02 -14.49 -1.05
C ASN A 59 18.89 -14.23 0.19
N LEU A 60 18.31 -13.65 1.22
CA LEU A 60 18.90 -13.59 2.55
C LEU A 60 18.99 -15.01 3.17
N PRO A 61 19.82 -15.23 4.22
CA PRO A 61 19.84 -16.49 4.93
C PRO A 61 18.44 -17.01 5.28
N PHE A 62 18.26 -18.33 5.31
CA PHE A 62 16.98 -18.99 5.58
C PHE A 62 15.89 -18.82 4.51
N THR A 63 16.27 -18.51 3.26
CA THR A 63 15.33 -18.24 2.15
C THR A 63 14.38 -17.05 2.40
N LEU A 64 14.89 -16.07 3.11
CA LEU A 64 14.17 -14.84 3.45
C LEU A 64 14.40 -13.79 2.39
N ASN A 65 13.34 -13.04 2.06
CA ASN A 65 13.42 -11.81 1.28
C ASN A 65 12.89 -10.66 2.15
N LEU A 66 13.46 -9.49 1.93
CA LEU A 66 13.15 -8.28 2.69
C LEU A 66 12.85 -7.14 1.72
N ASP A 67 11.68 -6.54 1.89
CA ASP A 67 11.35 -5.29 1.25
C ASP A 67 11.39 -4.18 2.31
N LEU A 68 12.01 -3.06 1.96
CA LEU A 68 12.00 -1.83 2.75
C LEU A 68 11.58 -0.70 1.82
N TYR A 69 10.64 0.12 2.26
CA TYR A 69 10.16 1.20 1.43
C TYR A 69 9.71 2.42 2.21
N TYR A 70 9.83 3.53 1.54
CA TYR A 70 9.29 4.81 1.94
C TYR A 70 8.40 5.34 0.82
N LEU A 71 7.18 5.77 1.18
CA LEU A 71 6.24 6.39 0.26
C LEU A 71 5.80 7.74 0.83
N GLY A 72 5.69 8.74 -0.03
CA GLY A 72 5.16 10.04 0.31
C GLY A 72 3.97 10.39 -0.56
N TRP A 73 2.96 10.94 0.04
CA TRP A 73 1.74 11.41 -0.60
C TRP A 73 1.43 12.83 -0.19
N ARG A 74 1.04 13.65 -1.15
CA ARG A 74 0.51 14.99 -0.92
C ARG A 74 -0.80 15.14 -1.65
N ASN A 75 -1.81 15.65 -0.96
CA ASN A 75 -3.09 16.02 -1.51
C ASN A 75 -3.49 17.40 -0.96
N LEU A 76 -3.59 18.40 -1.83
CA LEU A 76 -3.93 19.77 -1.42
C LEU A 76 -5.39 19.93 -0.96
N ASN A 77 -6.26 19.00 -1.33
CA ASN A 77 -7.70 19.05 -1.08
C ASN A 77 -8.21 17.73 -0.51
N ALA A 78 -7.51 17.17 0.47
CA ALA A 78 -7.94 15.95 1.14
C ALA A 78 -9.19 16.26 1.99
N ILE A 79 -10.13 15.32 2.01
CA ILE A 79 -11.39 15.43 2.76
C ILE A 79 -11.50 14.21 3.66
N TYR A 80 -11.64 14.46 4.95
CA TYR A 80 -11.88 13.49 6.01
C TYR A 80 -13.00 14.00 6.92
N ASP A 81 -13.38 13.26 7.94
CA ASP A 81 -14.39 13.69 8.92
C ASP A 81 -13.99 14.97 9.65
N GLN A 82 -12.69 15.20 9.86
CA GLN A 82 -12.12 16.43 10.41
C GLN A 82 -12.21 17.65 9.47
N GLY A 83 -12.71 17.45 8.23
CA GLY A 83 -12.93 18.52 7.26
C GLY A 83 -12.07 18.41 5.99
N GLN A 84 -11.82 19.54 5.35
CA GLN A 84 -11.01 19.64 4.13
C GLN A 84 -9.72 20.41 4.42
N ALA A 85 -8.56 19.80 4.14
CA ALA A 85 -7.26 20.42 4.31
C ALA A 85 -6.19 19.81 3.38
N GLU A 86 -4.99 20.39 3.41
CA GLU A 86 -3.82 19.76 2.80
C GLU A 86 -3.39 18.56 3.64
N GLU A 87 -3.17 17.43 2.99
CA GLU A 87 -2.58 16.23 3.55
C GLU A 87 -1.17 16.04 3.02
N ILE A 88 -0.20 15.84 3.92
CA ILE A 88 1.13 15.35 3.62
C ILE A 88 1.35 14.11 4.47
N ARG A 89 1.34 12.95 3.84
CA ARG A 89 1.44 11.65 4.51
C ARG A 89 2.68 10.90 4.05
N HIS A 90 3.45 10.43 4.99
CA HIS A 90 4.62 9.59 4.78
C HIS A 90 4.31 8.18 5.26
N THR A 91 4.79 7.18 4.55
CA THR A 91 4.67 5.77 4.94
C THR A 91 6.04 5.12 4.95
N LEU A 92 6.42 4.54 6.06
CA LEU A 92 7.53 3.59 6.15
C LEU A 92 6.96 2.18 6.19
N GLY A 93 7.45 1.31 5.34
CA GLY A 93 7.01 -0.06 5.29
C GLY A 93 8.16 -1.05 5.27
N THR A 94 7.94 -2.18 5.89
CA THR A 94 8.82 -3.35 5.83
C THR A 94 8.00 -4.60 5.57
N ARG A 95 8.51 -5.46 4.69
CA ARG A 95 7.88 -6.73 4.38
C ARG A 95 8.91 -7.84 4.38
N ILE A 96 8.62 -8.91 5.10
CA ILE A 96 9.43 -10.13 5.18
C ILE A 96 8.63 -11.25 4.54
N TRP A 97 9.18 -11.87 3.51
CA TRP A 97 8.48 -12.91 2.80
C TRP A 97 9.43 -14.00 2.30
N GLY A 98 8.88 -15.19 2.13
CA GLY A 98 9.69 -16.30 1.64
C GLY A 98 8.98 -17.63 1.73
N LYS A 99 9.75 -18.67 1.35
CA LYS A 99 9.30 -20.06 1.45
C LYS A 99 10.46 -20.93 1.90
N ARG A 100 10.25 -21.67 2.99
CA ARG A 100 11.22 -22.64 3.51
C ARG A 100 10.57 -24.01 3.64
N LYS A 101 11.01 -24.96 2.82
CA LYS A 101 10.41 -26.32 2.75
C LYS A 101 8.89 -26.23 2.45
N LYS A 102 8.08 -26.56 3.43
CA LYS A 102 6.62 -26.61 3.34
C LYS A 102 5.94 -25.33 3.88
N LEU A 103 6.70 -24.48 4.57
CA LEU A 103 6.22 -23.21 5.13
C LEU A 103 6.46 -22.09 4.13
N ASP A 104 5.44 -21.31 3.83
CA ASP A 104 5.51 -20.01 3.16
C ASP A 104 4.97 -18.92 4.09
N TYR A 105 5.55 -17.72 4.01
CA TYR A 105 5.19 -16.61 4.87
C TYR A 105 5.32 -15.28 4.15
N ASN A 106 4.47 -14.35 4.52
CA ASN A 106 4.44 -12.99 4.05
C ASN A 106 3.91 -12.10 5.19
N LEU A 107 4.78 -11.29 5.76
CA LEU A 107 4.51 -10.42 6.90
C LEU A 107 4.87 -9.00 6.49
N GLU A 108 3.95 -8.06 6.60
CA GLU A 108 4.16 -6.67 6.21
C GLU A 108 3.69 -5.75 7.33
N PHE A 109 4.52 -4.78 7.68
CA PHE A 109 4.20 -3.72 8.63
C PHE A 109 4.40 -2.37 7.97
N LEU A 110 3.43 -1.46 8.18
CA LEU A 110 3.44 -0.09 7.68
C LEU A 110 3.17 0.87 8.83
N TYR A 111 3.90 1.97 8.84
CA TYR A 111 3.65 3.09 9.73
C TYR A 111 3.49 4.36 8.91
N GLN A 112 2.43 5.12 9.18
CA GLN A 112 2.12 6.38 8.51
C GLN A 112 2.22 7.53 9.49
N PHE A 113 2.83 8.63 9.03
CA PHE A 113 2.98 9.86 9.79
C PHE A 113 2.94 11.07 8.86
N GLY A 114 2.68 12.24 9.42
CA GLY A 114 2.61 13.47 8.62
C GLY A 114 1.67 14.50 9.20
N LYS A 115 1.06 15.29 8.33
CA LYS A 115 0.14 16.36 8.69
C LYS A 115 -1.12 16.34 7.84
N PHE A 116 -2.25 16.65 8.47
CA PHE A 116 -3.50 16.99 7.82
C PHE A 116 -3.99 18.33 8.40
N GLY A 117 -3.88 19.39 7.59
CA GLY A 117 -4.11 20.75 8.10
C GLY A 117 -3.21 21.08 9.30
N GLN A 118 -3.80 21.26 10.47
CA GLN A 118 -3.07 21.53 11.72
C GLN A 118 -2.82 20.27 12.55
N GLY A 119 -3.52 19.17 12.25
CA GLY A 119 -3.43 17.91 12.98
C GLY A 119 -2.27 17.04 12.54
N ASP A 120 -1.91 16.08 13.35
CA ASP A 120 -0.89 15.08 13.09
C ASP A 120 -1.50 13.79 12.51
N ILE A 121 -0.70 13.07 11.74
CA ILE A 121 -1.08 11.76 11.21
C ILE A 121 -0.23 10.71 11.92
N HIS A 122 -0.90 9.73 12.57
CA HIS A 122 -0.26 8.58 13.20
C HIS A 122 -1.09 7.33 12.96
N ALA A 123 -0.70 6.52 12.00
CA ALA A 123 -1.46 5.34 11.64
C ALA A 123 -0.53 4.14 11.35
N TYR A 124 -1.06 2.94 11.49
CA TYR A 124 -0.29 1.74 11.20
C TYR A 124 -1.15 0.66 10.54
N ALA A 125 -0.47 -0.26 9.86
CA ALA A 125 -1.07 -1.49 9.36
C ALA A 125 -0.12 -2.67 9.55
N LEU A 126 -0.70 -3.84 9.83
CA LEU A 126 -0.03 -5.12 9.85
C LEU A 126 -0.81 -6.09 8.98
N ALA A 127 -0.15 -6.70 8.00
CA ALA A 127 -0.74 -7.71 7.13
C ALA A 127 0.09 -8.99 7.18
N THR A 128 -0.58 -10.14 7.31
CA THR A 128 0.08 -11.44 7.40
C THR A 128 -0.60 -12.48 6.53
N ASP A 129 0.18 -13.32 5.85
CA ASP A 129 -0.28 -14.55 5.20
C ASP A 129 0.78 -15.62 5.38
N THR A 130 0.48 -16.62 6.22
CA THR A 130 1.40 -17.73 6.50
C THR A 130 0.73 -19.05 6.17
N GLY A 131 1.38 -19.88 5.38
CA GLY A 131 0.83 -21.15 4.91
C GLY A 131 1.76 -22.33 5.09
N TYR A 132 1.18 -23.50 5.28
CA TYR A 132 1.88 -24.76 5.32
C TYR A 132 1.31 -25.71 4.27
N THR A 133 2.18 -26.28 3.45
CA THR A 133 1.81 -27.17 2.35
C THR A 133 2.14 -28.62 2.66
N TRP A 134 1.14 -29.50 2.65
CA TRP A 134 1.30 -30.95 2.71
C TRP A 134 1.28 -31.57 1.31
N SER A 135 2.13 -32.57 1.11
CA SER A 135 2.08 -33.43 -0.07
C SER A 135 1.29 -34.69 0.28
N LEU A 136 0.19 -34.94 -0.43
CA LEU A 136 -0.72 -36.06 -0.21
C LEU A 136 -0.40 -37.27 -1.11
N GLY A 137 0.79 -37.31 -1.71
CA GLY A 137 1.19 -38.31 -2.70
C GLY A 137 0.85 -37.89 -4.15
N GLY A 138 1.69 -38.29 -5.09
CA GLY A 138 1.58 -37.88 -6.50
C GLY A 138 1.69 -36.35 -6.65
N LEU A 139 0.86 -35.79 -7.51
CA LEU A 139 0.82 -34.33 -7.78
C LEU A 139 -0.09 -33.55 -6.81
N LYS A 140 -0.74 -34.23 -5.85
CA LYS A 140 -1.71 -33.59 -4.95
C LYS A 140 -1.01 -32.87 -3.80
N LYS A 141 -1.28 -31.58 -3.66
CA LYS A 141 -0.79 -30.72 -2.56
C LYS A 141 -1.98 -30.06 -1.88
N LEU A 142 -1.96 -30.01 -0.57
CA LEU A 142 -2.93 -29.31 0.26
C LEU A 142 -2.19 -28.22 1.03
N ARG A 143 -2.61 -26.94 0.88
CA ARG A 143 -2.07 -25.80 1.61
C ARG A 143 -3.13 -25.29 2.59
N PHE A 144 -2.76 -25.23 3.86
CA PHE A 144 -3.51 -24.47 4.86
C PHE A 144 -2.80 -23.15 5.10
N SER A 145 -3.56 -22.06 5.18
CA SER A 145 -3.01 -20.75 5.46
C SER A 145 -3.85 -19.99 6.46
N LEU A 146 -3.15 -19.20 7.28
CA LEU A 146 -3.72 -18.20 8.15
C LEU A 146 -3.38 -16.84 7.58
N ARG A 147 -4.39 -15.99 7.44
CA ARG A 147 -4.27 -14.59 7.07
C ARG A 147 -4.91 -13.74 8.16
N ALA A 148 -4.19 -12.71 8.60
CA ALA A 148 -4.69 -11.72 9.54
C ALA A 148 -4.16 -10.34 9.13
N ASP A 149 -5.06 -9.37 9.05
CA ASP A 149 -4.76 -8.01 8.70
C ASP A 149 -5.33 -7.09 9.79
N VAL A 150 -4.54 -6.12 10.26
CA VAL A 150 -4.92 -5.13 11.27
C VAL A 150 -4.58 -3.75 10.76
N TYR A 151 -5.48 -2.81 10.92
CA TYR A 151 -5.33 -1.41 10.53
C TYR A 151 -5.73 -0.51 11.69
N SER A 152 -4.99 0.58 11.92
CA SER A 152 -5.43 1.59 12.86
C SER A 152 -6.65 2.32 12.32
N GLY A 153 -7.58 2.63 13.20
CA GLY A 153 -8.70 3.56 12.99
C GLY A 153 -8.47 4.85 13.75
N ASP A 154 -9.39 5.77 13.61
CA ASP A 154 -9.44 7.02 14.36
C ASP A 154 -10.42 6.87 15.52
N ASP A 155 -9.96 7.15 16.73
CA ASP A 155 -10.74 6.96 17.95
C ASP A 155 -11.57 8.23 18.31
N ASP A 156 -11.17 9.41 17.83
CA ASP A 156 -11.86 10.68 18.07
C ASP A 156 -11.95 11.55 16.81
N PRO A 157 -12.98 11.41 15.99
CA PRO A 157 -13.15 12.20 14.76
C PRO A 157 -13.39 13.70 15.01
N ASN A 158 -13.50 14.15 16.28
CA ASN A 158 -13.70 15.56 16.63
C ASN A 158 -12.40 16.28 16.97
N ASP A 159 -11.30 15.56 17.13
CA ASP A 159 -9.98 16.19 17.26
C ASP A 159 -9.40 16.55 15.88
N SER A 160 -8.20 17.09 15.83
CA SER A 160 -7.54 17.47 14.57
C SER A 160 -6.65 16.37 13.99
N ASP A 161 -6.38 15.32 14.74
CA ASP A 161 -5.43 14.28 14.39
C ASP A 161 -6.08 13.21 13.51
N LEU A 162 -5.29 12.53 12.71
CA LEU A 162 -5.76 11.53 11.75
C LEU A 162 -5.06 10.19 12.01
N ASN A 163 -5.73 9.31 12.77
CA ASN A 163 -5.18 8.03 13.20
C ASN A 163 -5.59 6.86 12.30
N SER A 164 -6.47 7.10 11.32
CA SER A 164 -6.88 6.10 10.35
C SER A 164 -5.80 5.80 9.31
N PHE A 165 -5.50 4.52 9.13
CA PHE A 165 -4.60 4.06 8.08
C PHE A 165 -5.21 4.28 6.70
N ASN A 166 -4.49 4.96 5.81
CA ASN A 166 -4.91 5.22 4.44
C ASN A 166 -4.05 4.41 3.45
N PRO A 167 -4.58 3.34 2.85
CA PRO A 167 -3.91 2.65 1.75
C PRO A 167 -4.02 3.52 0.48
N PHE A 168 -2.96 4.19 0.07
CA PHE A 168 -2.94 5.14 -1.05
C PHE A 168 -3.60 4.63 -2.34
N PHE A 169 -3.40 3.36 -2.68
CA PHE A 169 -3.95 2.74 -3.89
C PHE A 169 -4.42 1.31 -3.60
N PRO A 170 -5.54 1.13 -2.88
CA PRO A 170 -5.99 -0.18 -2.46
C PRO A 170 -6.34 -1.03 -3.68
N LYS A 171 -5.60 -2.12 -3.88
CA LYS A 171 -6.02 -3.14 -4.84
C LYS A 171 -7.14 -3.95 -4.21
N GLY A 172 -8.35 -3.86 -4.75
CA GLY A 172 -9.56 -4.45 -4.22
C GLY A 172 -9.55 -5.98 -3.95
N LYS A 173 -8.43 -6.67 -4.18
CA LYS A 173 -8.26 -8.09 -3.87
C LYS A 173 -7.77 -8.37 -2.45
N HIS A 174 -7.10 -7.42 -1.80
CA HIS A 174 -6.52 -7.62 -0.48
C HIS A 174 -7.33 -6.94 0.63
N ILE A 175 -8.08 -5.90 0.29
CA ILE A 175 -8.89 -5.11 1.22
C ILE A 175 -10.38 -5.17 0.84
N SER A 176 -10.75 -6.02 -0.12
CA SER A 176 -11.98 -5.90 -0.90
C SER A 176 -13.28 -6.03 -0.11
N GLN A 177 -13.30 -6.72 1.01
CA GLN A 177 -14.52 -6.81 1.82
C GLN A 177 -14.68 -5.61 2.76
N LEU A 178 -13.60 -5.10 3.32
CA LEU A 178 -13.63 -3.92 4.18
C LEU A 178 -13.79 -2.63 3.37
N ALA A 179 -13.08 -2.50 2.24
CA ALA A 179 -13.26 -1.34 1.35
C ALA A 179 -14.62 -1.33 0.64
N ALA A 180 -15.18 -2.50 0.33
CA ALA A 180 -16.54 -2.60 -0.25
C ALA A 180 -17.64 -2.32 0.77
N SER A 181 -17.36 -2.44 2.07
CA SER A 181 -18.31 -2.13 3.15
C SER A 181 -18.27 -0.67 3.61
N GLY A 182 -17.42 0.16 3.02
CA GLY A 182 -17.31 1.58 3.42
C GLY A 182 -16.67 1.82 4.78
N LEU A 183 -16.09 0.77 5.39
CA LEU A 183 -15.54 0.85 6.76
C LEU A 183 -14.09 1.37 6.81
N ILE A 184 -13.46 1.69 5.66
CA ILE A 184 -12.06 2.14 5.64
C ILE A 184 -11.93 3.66 5.40
N ASN A 185 -13.00 4.36 5.09
CA ASN A 185 -12.99 5.80 4.83
C ASN A 185 -14.25 6.47 5.37
N GLN A 186 -14.54 6.26 6.61
CA GLN A 186 -15.46 7.11 7.37
C GLN A 186 -14.73 7.67 8.54
#